data_525587b5b3dd599c7362f189dec96261
#
_entry.id   525587b5b3dd599c7362f189dec96261
#
_cell.length_a   1.000
_cell.length_b   1.000
_cell.length_c   1.000
_cell.angle_alpha   90.00
_cell.angle_beta   90.00
_cell.angle_gamma   90.00
#
_symmetry.space_group_name_H-M   'P 1'
#
loop_
_entity.id
_entity.type
_entity.pdbx_description
1 polymer ?
#
loop_
_entity_poly.entity_id
_entity_poly.type
_entity_poly.pdbx_seq_one_letter_code
_entity_poly.pdbx_strand_id
1 'polypeptide(L)'
;MRVAALYDVHGNLPALEAVLREVDADVILSGGDLVLGPMPSECLELLRERGATFIRGNTDRHVVSPGTEEPGMWRTRAQWDHDRLSEEQLAFVRSWPHPLSLEVDELGPVLFCHGSPRSDGEIITAITPPKRLDPMLDGVREQVIVCGHTHVQFDRLVGDRRLVNAGSVGMPYEGKAGIACWALLGPDVELRRSHYDVESAAETIRASGYPDAEEFVLEYILAPASAEEATAHFEGLADPSL
;
A
#
# COMPACT_ATOMS: atom_id res chain seq x y z
N MET A 1 12.80 13.71 11.58
CA MET A 1 12.43 13.90 10.16
C MET A 1 10.94 13.64 9.96
N ARG A 2 10.34 14.26 8.95
CA ARG A 2 8.95 13.99 8.53
C ARG A 2 8.95 12.90 7.46
N VAL A 3 7.99 11.97 7.53
CA VAL A 3 7.88 10.85 6.58
C VAL A 3 6.52 10.87 5.90
N ALA A 4 6.50 10.90 4.57
CA ALA A 4 5.30 10.64 3.77
C ALA A 4 5.24 9.14 3.48
N ALA A 5 4.25 8.45 4.03
CA ALA A 5 4.06 7.01 3.89
C ALA A 5 2.98 6.73 2.83
N LEU A 6 3.40 6.20 1.69
CA LEU A 6 2.62 5.88 0.51
C LEU A 6 2.52 4.36 0.40
N TYR A 7 1.34 3.81 0.55
CA TYR A 7 1.06 2.38 0.51
C TYR A 7 0.17 2.02 -0.67
N ASP A 8 0.29 0.78 -1.14
CA ASP A 8 -0.68 0.19 -2.06
C ASP A 8 -0.92 1.06 -3.31
N VAL A 9 0.17 1.43 -3.99
CA VAL A 9 0.13 2.27 -5.21
C VAL A 9 -0.44 1.51 -6.39
N HIS A 10 -0.18 0.19 -6.45
CA HIS A 10 -0.73 -0.70 -7.47
C HIS A 10 -0.63 -0.14 -8.90
N GLY A 11 0.56 0.36 -9.27
CA GLY A 11 0.79 0.87 -10.61
C GLY A 11 -0.13 2.01 -11.07
N ASN A 12 -0.85 2.66 -10.16
CA ASN A 12 -1.72 3.78 -10.48
C ASN A 12 -0.91 5.09 -10.54
N LEU A 13 -0.24 5.32 -11.66
CA LEU A 13 0.62 6.47 -11.86
C LEU A 13 -0.12 7.82 -11.67
N PRO A 14 -1.33 8.04 -12.23
CA PRO A 14 -2.04 9.30 -12.03
C PRO A 14 -2.32 9.63 -10.57
N ALA A 15 -2.68 8.63 -9.75
CA ALA A 15 -2.90 8.80 -8.33
C ALA A 15 -1.59 9.10 -7.59
N LEU A 16 -0.50 8.38 -7.91
CA LEU A 16 0.82 8.62 -7.35
C LEU A 16 1.33 10.03 -7.66
N GLU A 17 1.21 10.49 -8.90
CA GLU A 17 1.58 11.84 -9.29
C GLU A 17 0.80 12.91 -8.52
N ALA A 18 -0.49 12.67 -8.28
CA ALA A 18 -1.31 13.61 -7.50
C ALA A 18 -0.80 13.71 -6.06
N VAL A 19 -0.52 12.59 -5.40
CA VAL A 19 0.08 12.56 -4.06
C VAL A 19 1.42 13.29 -4.04
N LEU A 20 2.31 12.98 -4.97
CA LEU A 20 3.67 13.55 -5.01
C LEU A 20 3.72 15.05 -5.28
N ARG A 21 2.65 15.66 -5.81
CA ARG A 21 2.51 17.13 -5.90
C ARG A 21 2.25 17.79 -4.55
N GLU A 22 1.69 17.05 -3.59
CA GLU A 22 1.31 17.56 -2.26
C GLU A 22 2.30 17.16 -1.17
N VAL A 23 3.18 16.18 -1.43
CA VAL A 23 4.16 15.70 -0.46
C VAL A 23 5.19 16.79 -0.13
N ASP A 24 5.24 17.16 1.15
CA ASP A 24 6.25 18.01 1.79
C ASP A 24 6.80 17.24 3.00
N ALA A 25 7.83 16.42 2.79
CA ALA A 25 8.43 15.56 3.79
C ALA A 25 9.92 15.33 3.48
N ASP A 26 10.69 14.98 4.52
CA ASP A 26 12.12 14.69 4.39
C ASP A 26 12.36 13.32 3.72
N VAL A 27 11.45 12.38 3.94
CA VAL A 27 11.49 11.02 3.41
C VAL A 27 10.15 10.66 2.79
N ILE A 28 10.17 10.05 1.61
CA ILE A 28 9.05 9.34 1.02
C ILE A 28 9.27 7.86 1.28
N LEU A 29 8.33 7.19 1.93
CA LEU A 29 8.34 5.75 2.13
C LEU A 29 7.27 5.10 1.24
N SER A 30 7.68 4.16 0.38
CA SER A 30 6.79 3.23 -0.30
C SER A 30 6.55 2.02 0.59
N GLY A 31 5.32 1.87 1.07
CA GLY A 31 4.91 0.90 2.09
C GLY A 31 4.53 -0.48 1.55
N GLY A 32 4.95 -0.82 0.33
CA GLY A 32 4.64 -2.08 -0.35
C GLY A 32 3.46 -1.98 -1.30
N ASP A 33 3.28 -3.04 -2.09
CA ASP A 33 2.29 -3.19 -3.14
C ASP A 33 2.35 -2.04 -4.17
N LEU A 34 3.57 -1.82 -4.67
CA LEU A 34 3.86 -0.78 -5.66
C LEU A 34 3.69 -1.29 -7.09
N VAL A 35 4.26 -2.46 -7.40
CA VAL A 35 4.52 -2.88 -8.80
C VAL A 35 3.50 -3.85 -9.38
N LEU A 36 2.44 -4.21 -8.69
CA LEU A 36 1.32 -4.95 -9.28
C LEU A 36 0.22 -3.98 -9.70
N GLY A 37 0.13 -3.69 -11.01
CA GLY A 37 -0.87 -2.76 -11.54
C GLY A 37 -0.53 -2.18 -12.91
N PRO A 38 -1.32 -1.23 -13.43
CA PRO A 38 -1.28 -0.80 -14.84
C PRO A 38 0.05 -0.19 -15.33
N MET A 39 0.83 0.44 -14.46
CA MET A 39 2.07 1.16 -14.83
C MET A 39 3.18 0.90 -13.79
N PRO A 40 3.65 -0.37 -13.68
CA PRO A 40 4.58 -0.78 -12.62
C PRO A 40 5.95 -0.12 -12.73
N SER A 41 6.51 -0.07 -13.93
CA SER A 41 7.84 0.51 -14.19
C SER A 41 7.83 2.02 -13.96
N GLU A 42 6.83 2.71 -14.45
CA GLU A 42 6.68 4.16 -14.35
C GLU A 42 6.54 4.61 -12.89
N CYS A 43 5.72 3.90 -12.10
CA CYS A 43 5.58 4.18 -10.67
C CYS A 43 6.88 3.93 -9.91
N LEU A 44 7.57 2.84 -10.22
CA LEU A 44 8.84 2.48 -9.61
C LEU A 44 9.92 3.54 -9.88
N GLU A 45 10.11 3.93 -11.15
CA GLU A 45 11.11 4.92 -11.51
C GLU A 45 10.79 6.30 -10.94
N LEU A 46 9.53 6.71 -10.96
CA LEU A 46 9.12 7.99 -10.36
C LEU A 46 9.49 8.08 -8.87
N LEU A 47 9.26 7.01 -8.10
CA LEU A 47 9.65 6.97 -6.68
C LEU A 47 11.16 6.86 -6.50
N ARG A 48 11.88 6.12 -7.35
CA ARG A 48 13.36 6.07 -7.34
C ARG A 48 13.97 7.45 -7.60
N GLU A 49 13.48 8.18 -8.59
CA GLU A 49 13.91 9.56 -8.90
C GLU A 49 13.66 10.53 -7.74
N ARG A 50 12.64 10.30 -6.95
CA ARG A 50 12.34 11.07 -5.73
C ARG A 50 13.16 10.63 -4.51
N GLY A 51 14.03 9.62 -4.64
CA GLY A 51 14.86 9.11 -3.56
C GLY A 51 14.06 8.39 -2.46
N ALA A 52 12.95 7.77 -2.83
CA ALA A 52 12.09 7.06 -1.87
C ALA A 52 12.80 5.88 -1.21
N THR A 53 12.41 5.60 0.02
CA THR A 53 12.70 4.36 0.74
C THR A 53 11.59 3.35 0.50
N PHE A 54 11.93 2.06 0.42
CA PHE A 54 10.97 1.03 0.04
C PHE A 54 10.92 -0.09 1.07
N ILE A 55 9.71 -0.59 1.33
CA ILE A 55 9.48 -1.89 1.93
C ILE A 55 8.62 -2.74 1.00
N ARG A 56 8.70 -4.06 1.13
CA ARG A 56 8.00 -5.01 0.26
C ARG A 56 6.58 -5.27 0.76
N GLY A 57 5.61 -5.29 -0.16
CA GLY A 57 4.29 -5.87 0.05
C GLY A 57 4.16 -7.29 -0.50
N ASN A 58 3.00 -7.91 -0.30
CA ASN A 58 2.76 -9.28 -0.76
C ASN A 58 2.66 -9.35 -2.30
N THR A 59 2.08 -8.35 -2.95
CA THR A 59 1.97 -8.36 -4.42
C THR A 59 3.31 -8.08 -5.09
N ASP A 60 4.18 -7.26 -4.51
CA ASP A 60 5.55 -7.08 -5.00
C ASP A 60 6.32 -8.41 -5.02
N ARG A 61 6.15 -9.24 -3.98
CA ARG A 61 6.72 -10.59 -3.90
C ARG A 61 6.18 -11.50 -5.00
N HIS A 62 4.89 -11.41 -5.32
CA HIS A 62 4.28 -12.17 -6.42
C HIS A 62 4.81 -11.71 -7.78
N VAL A 63 4.99 -10.42 -8.01
CA VAL A 63 5.56 -9.89 -9.26
C VAL A 63 7.00 -10.35 -9.47
N VAL A 64 7.85 -10.34 -8.45
CA VAL A 64 9.25 -10.81 -8.61
C VAL A 64 9.40 -12.33 -8.69
N SER A 65 8.37 -13.09 -8.34
CA SER A 65 8.35 -14.56 -8.38
C SER A 65 6.95 -15.06 -8.79
N PRO A 66 6.51 -14.82 -10.04
CA PRO A 66 5.19 -15.21 -10.51
C PRO A 66 4.98 -16.72 -10.42
N GLY A 67 3.72 -17.12 -10.14
CA GLY A 67 3.34 -18.54 -10.02
C GLY A 67 3.40 -19.09 -8.61
N THR A 68 3.71 -18.25 -7.61
CA THR A 68 3.62 -18.61 -6.19
C THR A 68 2.19 -18.44 -5.63
N GLU A 69 1.35 -17.67 -6.34
CA GLU A 69 -0.06 -17.45 -6.04
C GLU A 69 -0.94 -18.62 -6.54
N GLU A 70 -2.17 -18.69 -6.01
CA GLU A 70 -3.20 -19.54 -6.58
C GLU A 70 -3.49 -19.17 -8.04
N PRO A 71 -3.81 -20.17 -8.91
CA PRO A 71 -4.19 -19.90 -10.29
C PRO A 71 -5.40 -18.95 -10.37
N GLY A 72 -5.32 -17.98 -11.28
CA GLY A 72 -6.39 -17.01 -11.48
C GLY A 72 -5.89 -15.68 -12.02
N MET A 73 -6.72 -14.66 -11.96
CA MET A 73 -6.43 -13.34 -12.50
C MET A 73 -5.21 -12.68 -11.85
N TRP A 74 -5.05 -12.82 -10.55
CA TRP A 74 -3.89 -12.27 -9.83
C TRP A 74 -2.56 -12.81 -10.37
N ARG A 75 -2.49 -14.12 -10.69
CA ARG A 75 -1.30 -14.70 -11.33
C ARG A 75 -1.06 -14.13 -12.73
N THR A 76 -2.11 -13.92 -13.51
CA THR A 76 -2.02 -13.32 -14.85
C THR A 76 -1.51 -11.89 -14.77
N ARG A 77 -2.01 -11.10 -13.83
CA ARG A 77 -1.57 -9.74 -13.55
C ARG A 77 -0.10 -9.72 -13.10
N ALA A 78 0.26 -10.53 -12.11
CA ALA A 78 1.64 -10.60 -11.62
C ALA A 78 2.65 -11.00 -12.71
N GLN A 79 2.30 -11.95 -13.59
CA GLN A 79 3.14 -12.32 -14.73
C GLN A 79 3.27 -11.17 -15.73
N TRP A 80 2.17 -10.46 -16.01
CA TRP A 80 2.17 -9.32 -16.92
C TRP A 80 3.07 -8.18 -16.40
N ASP A 81 3.01 -7.89 -15.10
CA ASP A 81 3.85 -6.88 -14.45
C ASP A 81 5.32 -7.32 -14.44
N HIS A 82 5.59 -8.60 -14.13
CA HIS A 82 6.93 -9.19 -14.20
C HIS A 82 7.58 -8.96 -15.57
N ASP A 83 6.85 -9.24 -16.63
CA ASP A 83 7.34 -9.13 -18.02
C ASP A 83 7.60 -7.68 -18.45
N ARG A 84 7.11 -6.69 -17.71
CA ARG A 84 7.31 -5.26 -17.97
C ARG A 84 8.42 -4.62 -17.16
N LEU A 85 8.87 -5.29 -16.13
CA LEU A 85 10.01 -4.83 -15.35
C LEU A 85 11.31 -5.40 -15.92
N SER A 86 12.35 -4.57 -15.98
CA SER A 86 13.69 -5.05 -16.34
C SER A 86 14.27 -5.94 -15.23
N GLU A 87 15.28 -6.75 -15.56
CA GLU A 87 15.99 -7.56 -14.58
C GLU A 87 16.60 -6.72 -13.44
N GLU A 88 17.05 -5.49 -13.73
CA GLU A 88 17.53 -4.55 -12.73
C GLU A 88 16.41 -4.13 -11.79
N GLN A 89 15.24 -3.77 -12.33
CA GLN A 89 14.06 -3.40 -11.54
C GLN A 89 13.58 -4.58 -10.68
N LEU A 90 13.48 -5.77 -11.24
CA LEU A 90 13.10 -7.00 -10.50
C LEU A 90 14.10 -7.30 -9.38
N ALA A 91 15.40 -7.16 -9.63
CA ALA A 91 16.43 -7.34 -8.61
C ALA A 91 16.31 -6.29 -7.49
N PHE A 92 16.00 -5.05 -7.86
CA PHE A 92 15.78 -3.97 -6.91
C PHE A 92 14.55 -4.22 -6.04
N VAL A 93 13.40 -4.55 -6.62
CA VAL A 93 12.18 -4.90 -5.87
C VAL A 93 12.42 -6.10 -4.94
N ARG A 94 13.14 -7.12 -5.40
CA ARG A 94 13.49 -8.30 -4.59
C ARG A 94 14.34 -7.94 -3.37
N SER A 95 15.09 -6.86 -3.40
CA SER A 95 15.96 -6.41 -2.31
C SER A 95 15.23 -5.67 -1.20
N TRP A 96 13.97 -5.30 -1.38
CA TRP A 96 13.23 -4.50 -0.40
C TRP A 96 13.04 -5.27 0.92
N PRO A 97 13.33 -4.62 2.06
CA PRO A 97 13.12 -5.22 3.36
C PRO A 97 11.63 -5.29 3.72
N HIS A 98 11.32 -6.05 4.77
CA HIS A 98 10.05 -6.04 5.48
C HIS A 98 10.27 -6.63 6.89
N PRO A 99 9.91 -5.93 7.96
CA PRO A 99 9.54 -4.52 8.07
C PRO A 99 10.76 -3.57 8.10
N LEU A 100 10.52 -2.26 8.34
CA LEU A 100 11.54 -1.22 8.47
C LEU A 100 11.17 -0.24 9.58
N SER A 101 12.13 0.15 10.44
CA SER A 101 11.93 1.22 11.43
C SER A 101 12.69 2.48 11.02
N LEU A 102 12.04 3.64 11.20
CA LEU A 102 12.62 4.97 10.98
C LEU A 102 12.38 5.87 12.18
N GLU A 103 13.33 6.78 12.47
CA GLU A 103 13.14 7.84 13.46
C GLU A 103 12.29 8.97 12.89
N VAL A 104 11.18 9.28 13.55
CA VAL A 104 10.23 10.32 13.13
C VAL A 104 10.12 11.38 14.22
N ASP A 105 10.10 12.66 13.82
CA ASP A 105 10.03 13.77 14.75
C ASP A 105 8.82 13.66 15.69
N GLU A 106 9.04 13.84 16.97
CA GLU A 106 8.09 13.78 18.10
C GLU A 106 7.42 12.38 18.29
N LEU A 107 7.52 11.47 17.33
CA LEU A 107 6.97 10.10 17.42
C LEU A 107 8.04 9.07 17.86
N GLY A 108 9.34 9.40 17.72
CA GLY A 108 10.43 8.47 17.96
C GLY A 108 10.53 7.40 16.89
N PRO A 109 10.98 6.16 17.25
CA PRO A 109 11.04 5.06 16.31
C PRO A 109 9.63 4.59 15.90
N VAL A 110 9.36 4.64 14.60
CA VAL A 110 8.12 4.18 13.97
C VAL A 110 8.42 2.95 13.14
N LEU A 111 7.65 1.88 13.32
CA LEU A 111 7.73 0.66 12.53
C LEU A 111 6.80 0.75 11.33
N PHE A 112 7.33 0.54 10.14
CA PHE A 112 6.60 0.43 8.89
C PHE A 112 6.60 -1.03 8.43
N CYS A 113 5.41 -1.59 8.20
CA CYS A 113 5.21 -2.93 7.66
C CYS A 113 4.11 -2.88 6.59
N HIS A 114 3.97 -3.90 5.74
CA HIS A 114 2.89 -3.92 4.76
C HIS A 114 1.59 -4.44 5.41
N GLY A 115 1.51 -5.71 5.75
CA GLY A 115 0.37 -6.29 6.48
C GLY A 115 0.56 -6.17 7.99
N SER A 116 1.47 -6.98 8.57
CA SER A 116 1.86 -6.93 9.96
C SER A 116 3.39 -6.88 10.11
N PRO A 117 3.95 -6.62 11.31
CA PRO A 117 5.40 -6.65 11.52
C PRO A 117 6.07 -7.98 11.13
N ARG A 118 5.37 -9.10 11.21
CA ARG A 118 5.89 -10.44 10.91
C ARG A 118 5.53 -10.97 9.53
N SER A 119 4.52 -10.38 8.85
CA SER A 119 4.03 -10.89 7.57
C SER A 119 3.51 -9.77 6.66
N ASP A 120 3.91 -9.80 5.38
CA ASP A 120 3.42 -8.87 4.36
C ASP A 120 1.97 -9.14 3.93
N GLY A 121 1.36 -10.27 4.33
CA GLY A 121 0.00 -10.65 3.93
C GLY A 121 -0.99 -10.80 5.08
N GLU A 122 -0.61 -10.53 6.34
CA GLU A 122 -1.57 -10.57 7.45
C GLU A 122 -2.52 -9.37 7.43
N ILE A 123 -3.79 -9.65 7.69
CA ILE A 123 -4.86 -8.67 7.65
C ILE A 123 -5.04 -7.97 9.00
N ILE A 124 -4.85 -6.65 8.99
CA ILE A 124 -5.12 -5.77 10.11
C ILE A 124 -6.11 -4.69 9.66
N THR A 125 -7.26 -4.60 10.34
CA THR A 125 -8.29 -3.60 10.09
C THR A 125 -8.56 -2.72 11.31
N ALA A 126 -9.38 -1.70 11.15
CA ALA A 126 -9.81 -0.84 12.25
C ALA A 126 -10.52 -1.62 13.38
N ILE A 127 -11.11 -2.78 13.08
CA ILE A 127 -11.89 -3.58 14.02
C ILE A 127 -11.23 -4.91 14.41
N THR A 128 -10.05 -5.21 13.91
CA THR A 128 -9.30 -6.42 14.31
C THR A 128 -9.16 -6.47 15.83
N PRO A 129 -9.63 -7.54 16.49
CA PRO A 129 -9.65 -7.59 17.94
C PRO A 129 -8.23 -7.71 18.54
N PRO A 130 -7.99 -7.16 19.75
CA PRO A 130 -6.67 -7.21 20.39
C PRO A 130 -6.08 -8.62 20.47
N LYS A 131 -6.91 -9.63 20.79
CA LYS A 131 -6.47 -11.04 20.85
C LYS A 131 -5.81 -11.54 19.57
N ARG A 132 -6.25 -11.05 18.39
CA ARG A 132 -5.64 -11.40 17.09
C ARG A 132 -4.41 -10.54 16.81
N LEU A 133 -4.37 -9.30 17.31
CA LEU A 133 -3.22 -8.40 17.17
C LEU A 133 -2.03 -8.79 18.06
N ASP A 134 -2.27 -9.29 19.27
CA ASP A 134 -1.22 -9.60 20.23
C ASP A 134 -0.08 -10.47 19.64
N PRO A 135 -0.36 -11.61 18.96
CA PRO A 135 0.70 -12.41 18.35
C PRO A 135 1.35 -11.78 17.12
N MET A 136 0.67 -10.83 16.43
CA MET A 136 1.22 -10.09 15.29
C MET A 136 2.20 -9.01 15.74
N LEU A 137 1.99 -8.46 16.94
CA LEU A 137 2.78 -7.37 17.54
C LEU A 137 3.79 -7.86 18.57
N ASP A 138 3.94 -9.17 18.74
CA ASP A 138 4.89 -9.74 19.70
C ASP A 138 6.34 -9.38 19.32
N GLY A 139 7.12 -8.96 20.31
CA GLY A 139 8.51 -8.53 20.14
C GLY A 139 8.71 -7.14 19.52
N VAL A 140 7.65 -6.46 19.06
CA VAL A 140 7.72 -5.08 18.56
C VAL A 140 7.96 -4.12 19.72
N ARG A 141 8.90 -3.19 19.56
CA ARG A 141 9.28 -2.20 20.59
C ARG A 141 8.74 -0.80 20.30
N GLU A 142 8.47 -0.53 19.06
CA GLU A 142 7.95 0.75 18.58
C GLU A 142 6.53 1.01 19.11
N GLN A 143 6.27 2.24 19.51
CA GLN A 143 4.97 2.66 20.01
C GLN A 143 4.00 3.01 18.85
N VAL A 144 4.54 3.36 17.69
CA VAL A 144 3.78 3.67 16.49
C VAL A 144 4.11 2.64 15.41
N ILE A 145 3.08 2.01 14.87
CA ILE A 145 3.17 0.99 13.81
C ILE A 145 2.28 1.46 12.65
N VAL A 146 2.86 1.54 11.46
CA VAL A 146 2.16 1.95 10.24
C VAL A 146 2.09 0.76 9.28
N CYS A 147 0.90 0.48 8.78
CA CYS A 147 0.63 -0.58 7.81
C CYS A 147 -0.23 -0.09 6.62
N GLY A 148 -0.49 -0.98 5.67
CA GLY A 148 -1.35 -0.82 4.50
C GLY A 148 -2.19 -2.08 4.28
N HIS A 149 -2.08 -2.69 3.07
CA HIS A 149 -2.63 -3.99 2.67
C HIS A 149 -4.17 -4.07 2.59
N THR A 150 -4.89 -3.48 3.54
CA THR A 150 -6.36 -3.48 3.55
C THR A 150 -6.96 -2.22 2.92
N HIS A 151 -6.15 -1.29 2.46
CA HIS A 151 -6.50 -0.08 1.70
C HIS A 151 -7.49 0.87 2.39
N VAL A 152 -7.80 0.66 3.67
CA VAL A 152 -8.74 1.46 4.46
C VAL A 152 -7.98 2.21 5.53
N GLN A 153 -8.04 3.55 5.49
CA GLN A 153 -7.38 4.37 6.50
C GLN A 153 -7.98 4.16 7.89
N PHE A 154 -7.12 4.00 8.88
CA PHE A 154 -7.48 4.09 10.29
C PHE A 154 -6.29 4.55 11.15
N ASP A 155 -6.60 5.07 12.32
CA ASP A 155 -5.66 5.45 13.37
C ASP A 155 -6.29 5.11 14.71
N ARG A 156 -5.71 4.13 15.43
CA ARG A 156 -6.28 3.63 16.68
C ARG A 156 -5.23 3.25 17.70
N LEU A 157 -5.60 3.33 18.98
CA LEU A 157 -4.80 2.79 20.07
C LEU A 157 -5.17 1.33 20.34
N VAL A 158 -4.14 0.50 20.54
CA VAL A 158 -4.22 -0.89 20.95
C VAL A 158 -3.27 -1.09 22.14
N GLY A 159 -3.83 -1.11 23.35
CA GLY A 159 -3.02 -0.99 24.56
C GLY A 159 -2.32 0.36 24.61
N ASP A 160 -1.01 0.35 24.68
CA ASP A 160 -0.12 1.52 24.68
C ASP A 160 0.44 1.87 23.28
N ARG A 161 0.10 1.09 22.25
CA ARG A 161 0.58 1.28 20.87
C ARG A 161 -0.43 1.98 19.98
N ARG A 162 0.06 2.84 19.11
CA ARG A 162 -0.73 3.48 18.06
C ARG A 162 -0.57 2.68 16.77
N LEU A 163 -1.65 2.15 16.25
CA LEU A 163 -1.69 1.36 15.04
C LEU A 163 -2.39 2.17 13.94
N VAL A 164 -1.69 2.41 12.85
CA VAL A 164 -2.13 3.29 11.76
C VAL A 164 -2.14 2.51 10.45
N ASN A 165 -3.22 2.63 9.69
CA ASN A 165 -3.22 2.21 8.29
C ASN A 165 -3.23 3.46 7.40
N ALA A 166 -2.25 3.59 6.52
CA ALA A 166 -2.10 4.75 5.64
C ALA A 166 -3.17 4.80 4.54
N GLY A 167 -3.94 3.74 4.36
CA GLY A 167 -4.84 3.55 3.21
C GLY A 167 -4.07 3.15 1.96
N SER A 168 -4.64 3.38 0.80
CA SER A 168 -4.04 3.08 -0.49
C SER A 168 -3.95 4.33 -1.36
N VAL A 169 -2.81 4.49 -2.05
CA VAL A 169 -2.66 5.53 -3.07
C VAL A 169 -3.44 5.16 -4.33
N GLY A 170 -3.33 3.92 -4.77
CA GLY A 170 -3.84 3.49 -6.07
C GLY A 170 -5.24 2.89 -6.08
N MET A 171 -5.63 2.24 -4.99
CA MET A 171 -6.88 1.46 -4.89
C MET A 171 -7.59 1.68 -3.53
N PRO A 172 -7.83 2.93 -3.09
CA PRO A 172 -8.45 3.18 -1.80
C PRO A 172 -9.93 2.79 -1.78
N TYR A 173 -10.37 2.21 -0.67
CA TYR A 173 -11.79 1.90 -0.44
C TYR A 173 -12.48 3.04 0.32
N GLU A 174 -12.74 4.14 -0.37
CA GLU A 174 -13.37 5.34 0.18
C GLU A 174 -14.86 5.49 -0.22
N GLY A 175 -15.38 4.58 -1.07
CA GLY A 175 -16.73 4.70 -1.64
C GLY A 175 -16.89 5.90 -2.56
N LYS A 176 -15.80 6.53 -2.97
CA LYS A 176 -15.77 7.73 -3.82
C LYS A 176 -14.57 7.68 -4.76
N ALA A 177 -14.81 8.00 -6.02
CA ALA A 177 -13.79 8.10 -7.06
C ALA A 177 -12.82 9.27 -6.85
N GLY A 178 -11.62 9.16 -7.43
CA GLY A 178 -10.66 10.25 -7.54
C GLY A 178 -9.94 10.65 -6.25
N ILE A 179 -9.86 9.73 -5.29
CA ILE A 179 -9.14 9.90 -4.02
C ILE A 179 -7.92 8.98 -4.01
N ALA A 180 -6.79 9.50 -3.53
CA ALA A 180 -5.59 8.74 -3.19
C ALA A 180 -5.27 8.96 -1.72
N CYS A 181 -5.15 7.87 -0.94
CA CYS A 181 -4.93 7.93 0.50
C CYS A 181 -3.46 7.69 0.85
N TRP A 182 -2.93 8.46 1.80
CA TRP A 182 -1.57 8.36 2.31
C TRP A 182 -1.48 8.92 3.73
N ALA A 183 -0.33 8.76 4.40
CA ALA A 183 -0.12 9.31 5.71
C ALA A 183 1.14 10.20 5.76
N LEU A 184 1.06 11.30 6.51
CA LEU A 184 2.20 12.13 6.85
C LEU A 184 2.49 11.97 8.34
N LEU A 185 3.75 11.62 8.67
CA LEU A 185 4.22 11.39 10.03
C LEU A 185 5.27 12.44 10.41
N GLY A 186 5.13 12.99 11.60
CA GLY A 186 5.99 14.00 12.18
C GLY A 186 5.44 15.44 12.00
N PRO A 187 5.11 16.18 13.11
CA PRO A 187 5.28 15.77 14.52
C PRO A 187 4.19 14.82 15.06
N ASP A 188 3.07 14.67 14.38
CA ASP A 188 2.00 13.71 14.68
C ASP A 188 1.67 12.89 13.43
N VAL A 189 0.72 11.99 13.52
CA VAL A 189 0.20 11.23 12.38
C VAL A 189 -0.97 12.00 11.76
N GLU A 190 -0.88 12.25 10.45
CA GLU A 190 -1.95 12.86 9.67
C GLU A 190 -2.34 11.93 8.51
N LEU A 191 -3.58 11.43 8.52
CA LEU A 191 -4.15 10.73 7.39
C LEU A 191 -4.57 11.73 6.31
N ARG A 192 -3.98 11.63 5.13
CA ARG A 192 -4.13 12.57 4.03
C ARG A 192 -4.90 11.95 2.87
N ARG A 193 -5.55 12.81 2.08
CA ARG A 193 -6.25 12.48 0.85
C ARG A 193 -5.90 13.49 -0.22
N SER A 194 -5.36 13.00 -1.33
CA SER A 194 -5.12 13.80 -2.54
C SER A 194 -6.17 13.48 -3.60
N HIS A 195 -6.45 14.44 -4.47
CA HIS A 195 -7.43 14.26 -5.54
C HIS A 195 -6.76 14.22 -6.91
N TYR A 196 -7.25 13.36 -7.79
CA TYR A 196 -6.81 13.25 -9.17
C TYR A 196 -7.99 13.21 -10.15
N ASP A 197 -7.71 13.51 -11.41
CA ASP A 197 -8.70 13.47 -12.48
C ASP A 197 -9.03 12.02 -12.84
N VAL A 198 -10.25 11.62 -12.52
CA VAL A 198 -10.75 10.24 -12.67
C VAL A 198 -10.86 9.83 -14.14
N GLU A 199 -11.33 10.75 -15.02
CA GLU A 199 -11.53 10.45 -16.43
C GLU A 199 -10.18 10.25 -17.11
N SER A 200 -9.24 11.18 -16.87
CA SER A 200 -7.87 11.09 -17.38
C SER A 200 -7.14 9.85 -16.87
N ALA A 201 -7.32 9.49 -15.59
CA ALA A 201 -6.74 8.29 -15.02
C ALA A 201 -7.31 7.02 -15.67
N ALA A 202 -8.62 6.95 -15.84
CA ALA A 202 -9.29 5.82 -16.48
C ALA A 202 -8.82 5.62 -17.93
N GLU A 203 -8.69 6.71 -18.71
CA GLU A 203 -8.15 6.66 -20.06
C GLU A 203 -6.70 6.14 -20.10
N THR A 204 -5.86 6.65 -19.20
CA THR A 204 -4.45 6.24 -19.09
C THR A 204 -4.32 4.76 -18.74
N ILE A 205 -5.11 4.27 -17.79
CA ILE A 205 -5.12 2.86 -17.37
C ILE A 205 -5.61 1.96 -18.51
N ARG A 206 -6.69 2.33 -19.21
CA ARG A 206 -7.18 1.58 -20.38
C ARG A 206 -6.13 1.47 -21.48
N ALA A 207 -5.35 2.53 -21.67
CA ALA A 207 -4.30 2.58 -22.71
C ALA A 207 -3.03 1.79 -22.33
N SER A 208 -2.85 1.39 -21.07
CA SER A 208 -1.64 0.69 -20.60
C SER A 208 -1.48 -0.73 -21.16
N GLY A 209 -2.57 -1.36 -21.58
CA GLY A 209 -2.62 -2.76 -21.99
C GLY A 209 -2.62 -3.74 -20.81
N TYR A 210 -2.90 -3.24 -19.60
CA TYR A 210 -3.01 -4.09 -18.39
C TYR A 210 -4.12 -5.14 -18.55
N PRO A 211 -3.91 -6.40 -18.12
CA PRO A 211 -4.95 -7.41 -18.16
C PRO A 211 -6.18 -6.95 -17.36
N ASP A 212 -7.36 -7.00 -18.00
CA ASP A 212 -8.61 -6.52 -17.43
C ASP A 212 -8.60 -5.05 -16.96
N ALA A 213 -7.91 -4.18 -17.71
CA ALA A 213 -7.85 -2.74 -17.42
C ALA A 213 -9.23 -2.12 -17.21
N GLU A 214 -10.26 -2.57 -17.93
CA GLU A 214 -11.63 -2.07 -17.77
C GLU A 214 -12.21 -2.48 -16.41
N GLU A 215 -11.98 -3.72 -15.96
CA GLU A 215 -12.41 -4.17 -14.64
C GLU A 215 -11.69 -3.36 -13.54
N PHE A 216 -10.38 -3.17 -13.69
CA PHE A 216 -9.60 -2.34 -12.76
C PHE A 216 -10.16 -0.92 -12.68
N VAL A 217 -10.47 -0.31 -13.83
CA VAL A 217 -11.03 1.05 -13.90
C VAL A 217 -12.40 1.10 -13.23
N LEU A 218 -13.28 0.15 -13.52
CA LEU A 218 -14.63 0.14 -12.94
C LEU A 218 -14.61 -0.07 -11.43
N GLU A 219 -13.79 -1.00 -10.96
CA GLU A 219 -13.79 -1.44 -9.56
C GLU A 219 -13.02 -0.49 -8.63
N TYR A 220 -11.88 0.06 -9.10
CA TYR A 220 -10.99 0.82 -8.22
C TYR A 220 -10.93 2.33 -8.52
N ILE A 221 -11.27 2.74 -9.74
CA ILE A 221 -11.15 4.14 -10.16
C ILE A 221 -12.51 4.85 -10.16
N LEU A 222 -13.54 4.22 -10.78
CA LEU A 222 -14.85 4.86 -10.97
C LEU A 222 -15.84 4.57 -9.83
N ALA A 223 -15.83 3.35 -9.29
CA ALA A 223 -16.80 2.92 -8.28
C ALA A 223 -16.15 2.08 -7.17
N PRO A 224 -15.13 2.62 -6.45
CA PRO A 224 -14.49 1.87 -5.38
C PRO A 224 -15.48 1.54 -4.27
N ALA A 225 -15.33 0.34 -3.68
CA ALA A 225 -16.10 -0.08 -2.52
C ALA A 225 -15.92 0.90 -1.34
N SER A 226 -16.85 0.91 -0.43
CA SER A 226 -16.76 1.69 0.79
C SER A 226 -15.80 1.06 1.82
N ALA A 227 -15.32 1.87 2.75
CA ALA A 227 -14.48 1.41 3.85
C ALA A 227 -15.18 0.34 4.70
N GLU A 228 -16.51 0.41 4.88
CA GLU A 228 -17.29 -0.57 5.61
C GLU A 228 -17.31 -1.91 4.88
N GLU A 229 -17.63 -1.91 3.58
CA GLU A 229 -17.68 -3.12 2.74
C GLU A 229 -16.30 -3.78 2.67
N ALA A 230 -15.25 -3.01 2.43
CA ALA A 230 -13.88 -3.50 2.39
C ALA A 230 -13.43 -4.08 3.74
N THR A 231 -13.71 -3.38 4.85
CA THR A 231 -13.38 -3.87 6.19
C THR A 231 -14.07 -5.20 6.48
N ALA A 232 -15.37 -5.32 6.15
CA ALA A 232 -16.11 -6.56 6.33
C ALA A 232 -15.54 -7.71 5.47
N HIS A 233 -15.16 -7.41 4.23
CA HIS A 233 -14.54 -8.38 3.33
C HIS A 233 -13.21 -8.90 3.89
N PHE A 234 -12.28 -8.00 4.26
CA PHE A 234 -10.97 -8.37 4.80
C PHE A 234 -11.08 -9.14 6.13
N GLU A 235 -11.99 -8.73 7.02
CA GLU A 235 -12.23 -9.49 8.26
C GLU A 235 -12.77 -10.90 7.99
N GLY A 236 -13.53 -11.08 6.91
CA GLY A 236 -14.00 -12.39 6.45
C GLY A 236 -12.90 -13.28 5.87
N LEU A 237 -11.81 -12.70 5.35
CA LEU A 237 -10.65 -13.41 4.83
C LEU A 237 -9.61 -13.70 5.91
N ALA A 238 -9.64 -12.97 7.02
CA ALA A 238 -8.66 -13.14 8.07
C ALA A 238 -8.75 -14.53 8.70
N ASP A 239 -7.62 -15.18 8.88
CA ASP A 239 -7.55 -16.53 9.46
C ASP A 239 -8.09 -16.51 10.91
N PRO A 240 -9.20 -17.21 11.23
CA PRO A 240 -9.76 -17.23 12.58
C PRO A 240 -8.90 -18.00 13.58
N SER A 241 -7.85 -18.70 13.13
CA SER A 241 -6.93 -19.45 14.00
C SER A 241 -5.74 -18.61 14.52
N LEU A 242 -5.61 -17.38 14.04
CA LEU A 242 -4.54 -16.44 14.45
C LEU A 242 -4.98 -15.50 15.58
#